data_5a2c7b87e1787542c63b0816512ad365
#
_entry.id   5a2c7b87e1787542c63b0816512ad365
#
_cell.length_a   1.000
_cell.length_b   1.000
_cell.length_c   1.000
_cell.angle_alpha   90.00
_cell.angle_beta   90.00
_cell.angle_gamma   90.00
#
_symmetry.space_group_name_H-M   'P 1'
#
loop_
_entity.id
_entity.type
_entity.pdbx_description
1 polymer ?
#
loop_
_entity_poly.entity_id
_entity_poly.type
_entity_poly.pdbx_seq_one_letter_code
_entity_poly.pdbx_strand_id
1 'polypeptide(L)'
;MIELERFEEMVYEITDTLPEDFFRELHGGVMVQPQSRLHPAAVDGDLFILGEYRRDRHLGRFIVLYYGSFLRCFPSLDSEGMRERIRKVILHEFRHHLESLAGERDLEIEDEIEISRYKYRKERQKILDE
;
A
#
# COMPACT_ATOMS: atom_id res chain seq x y z
N MET A 1 -9.67 26.32 4.22
CA MET A 1 -8.77 25.32 3.63
C MET A 1 -7.94 24.68 4.74
N ILE A 2 -7.82 23.36 4.69
CA ILE A 2 -7.01 22.62 5.68
C ILE A 2 -5.54 22.74 5.30
N GLU A 3 -4.72 23.21 6.23
CA GLU A 3 -3.28 23.37 6.01
C GLU A 3 -2.56 22.02 6.04
N LEU A 4 -1.39 21.97 5.41
CA LEU A 4 -0.57 20.75 5.33
C LEU A 4 -0.27 20.15 6.69
N GLU A 5 0.10 20.98 7.67
CA GLU A 5 0.41 20.51 9.01
C GLU A 5 -0.79 19.82 9.67
N ARG A 6 -1.98 20.39 9.52
CA ARG A 6 -3.20 19.77 10.04
C ARG A 6 -3.55 18.49 9.30
N PHE A 7 -3.35 18.46 7.99
CA PHE A 7 -3.52 17.26 7.20
C PHE A 7 -2.62 16.13 7.68
N GLU A 8 -1.35 16.42 7.92
CA GLU A 8 -0.38 15.46 8.45
C GLU A 8 -0.80 14.94 9.82
N GLU A 9 -1.25 15.81 10.71
CA GLU A 9 -1.76 15.41 12.02
C GLU A 9 -2.93 14.43 11.90
N MET A 10 -3.88 14.71 11.00
CA MET A 10 -5.01 13.81 10.74
C MET A 10 -4.56 12.44 10.26
N VAL A 11 -3.59 12.40 9.35
CA VAL A 11 -3.03 11.14 8.86
C VAL A 11 -2.45 10.33 10.01
N TYR A 12 -1.65 10.93 10.86
CA TYR A 12 -1.02 10.24 11.98
C TYR A 12 -2.05 9.82 13.04
N GLU A 13 -3.04 10.65 13.34
CA GLU A 13 -4.12 10.30 14.26
C GLU A 13 -4.90 9.07 13.76
N ILE A 14 -5.17 9.00 12.46
CA ILE A 14 -5.88 7.86 11.86
C ILE A 14 -5.01 6.60 11.89
N THR A 15 -3.75 6.71 11.49
CA THR A 15 -2.84 5.54 11.49
C THR A 15 -2.62 4.99 12.89
N ASP A 16 -2.59 5.84 13.90
CA ASP A 16 -2.45 5.41 15.30
C ASP A 16 -3.63 4.57 15.81
N THR A 17 -4.79 4.66 15.17
CA THR A 17 -5.97 3.85 15.54
C THR A 17 -6.01 2.48 14.86
N LEU A 18 -5.13 2.22 13.89
CA LEU A 18 -5.15 0.99 13.12
C LEU A 18 -4.41 -0.15 13.86
N PRO A 19 -4.83 -1.41 13.66
CA PRO A 19 -4.14 -2.55 14.24
C PRO A 19 -2.66 -2.61 13.88
N GLU A 20 -1.81 -2.99 14.82
CA GLU A 20 -0.37 -3.12 14.57
C GLU A 20 -0.04 -4.05 13.42
N ASP A 21 -0.81 -5.12 13.25
CA ASP A 21 -0.60 -6.10 12.19
C ASP A 21 -0.68 -5.50 10.79
N PHE A 22 -1.39 -4.37 10.62
CA PHE A 22 -1.46 -3.68 9.33
C PHE A 22 -0.10 -3.15 8.89
N PHE A 23 0.77 -2.82 9.84
CA PHE A 23 2.07 -2.21 9.58
C PHE A 23 3.19 -3.22 9.37
N ARG A 24 2.89 -4.50 9.44
CA ARG A 24 3.89 -5.55 9.24
C ARG A 24 4.52 -5.43 7.85
N GLU A 25 5.85 -5.38 7.82
CA GLU A 25 6.65 -5.21 6.60
C GLU A 25 6.37 -3.93 5.80
N LEU A 26 5.74 -2.95 6.42
CA LEU A 26 5.56 -1.61 5.85
C LEU A 26 6.70 -0.71 6.36
N HIS A 27 7.93 -1.01 5.94
CA HIS A 27 9.13 -0.37 6.47
C HIS A 27 9.24 1.12 6.15
N GLY A 28 8.69 1.57 5.03
CA GLY A 28 8.62 2.99 4.69
C GLY A 28 7.47 3.73 5.36
N GLY A 29 6.57 3.01 6.04
CA GLY A 29 5.45 3.60 6.77
C GLY A 29 4.44 4.31 5.90
N VAL A 30 3.73 5.26 6.51
CA VAL A 30 2.77 6.13 5.82
C VAL A 30 3.35 7.53 5.79
N MET A 31 3.46 8.10 4.60
CA MET A 31 4.04 9.44 4.41
C MET A 31 3.09 10.35 3.67
N VAL A 32 3.28 11.65 3.88
CA VAL A 32 2.52 12.71 3.21
C VAL A 32 3.47 13.50 2.33
N GLN A 33 3.07 13.70 1.07
CA GLN A 33 3.77 14.59 0.15
C GLN A 33 2.91 15.83 -0.09
N PRO A 34 3.51 17.03 -0.13
CA PRO A 34 2.74 18.27 -0.25
C PRO A 34 2.16 18.51 -1.64
N GLN A 35 2.76 17.95 -2.68
CA GLN A 35 2.35 18.17 -4.05
C GLN A 35 1.07 17.43 -4.43
N SER A 36 0.45 17.86 -5.51
CA SER A 36 -0.58 17.06 -6.19
C SER A 36 0.11 16.10 -7.17
N ARG A 37 -0.56 14.99 -7.47
CA ARG A 37 -0.06 14.01 -8.43
C ARG A 37 -1.15 13.69 -9.45
N LEU A 38 -0.88 14.01 -10.72
CA LEU A 38 -1.79 13.68 -11.80
C LEU A 38 -1.75 12.18 -12.09
N HIS A 39 -2.93 11.61 -12.36
CA HIS A 39 -3.02 10.25 -12.83
C HIS A 39 -2.49 10.17 -14.28
N PRO A 40 -1.73 9.11 -14.66
CA PRO A 40 -1.24 8.96 -16.04
C PRO A 40 -2.34 8.95 -17.10
N ALA A 41 -3.56 8.55 -16.73
CA ALA A 41 -4.72 8.53 -17.64
C ALA A 41 -5.47 9.88 -17.68
N ALA A 42 -4.99 10.93 -17.01
CA ALA A 42 -5.64 12.23 -17.03
C ALA A 42 -5.62 12.82 -18.43
N VAL A 43 -6.78 13.27 -18.93
CA VAL A 43 -6.92 13.85 -20.26
C VAL A 43 -6.78 15.37 -20.20
N ASP A 44 -7.49 16.01 -19.26
CA ASP A 44 -7.53 17.46 -19.11
C ASP A 44 -6.86 17.97 -17.84
N GLY A 45 -5.99 17.18 -17.23
CA GLY A 45 -5.34 17.54 -15.97
C GLY A 45 -6.28 17.56 -14.77
N ASP A 46 -7.36 16.81 -14.82
CA ASP A 46 -8.44 16.80 -13.83
C ASP A 46 -8.55 15.51 -13.01
N LEU A 47 -7.72 14.52 -13.30
CA LEU A 47 -7.69 13.24 -12.57
C LEU A 47 -6.44 13.17 -11.71
N PHE A 48 -6.63 13.15 -10.39
CA PHE A 48 -5.52 13.15 -9.42
C PHE A 48 -5.47 11.85 -8.63
N ILE A 49 -4.26 11.45 -8.31
CA ILE A 49 -3.99 10.34 -7.39
C ILE A 49 -3.97 10.92 -5.98
N LEU A 50 -4.83 10.41 -5.11
CA LEU A 50 -4.92 10.82 -3.70
C LEU A 50 -3.89 10.10 -2.84
N GLY A 51 -3.68 8.81 -3.07
CA GLY A 51 -2.70 8.01 -2.37
C GLY A 51 -2.22 6.85 -3.21
N GLU A 52 -1.08 6.29 -2.83
CA GLU A 52 -0.49 5.14 -3.50
C GLU A 52 0.14 4.20 -2.49
N TYR A 53 0.09 2.91 -2.81
CA TYR A 53 0.91 1.89 -2.17
C TYR A 53 2.06 1.55 -3.11
N ARG A 54 3.31 1.68 -2.61
CA ARG A 54 4.51 1.54 -3.45
C ARG A 54 5.55 0.67 -2.79
N ARG A 55 6.46 0.17 -3.61
CA ARG A 55 7.68 -0.51 -3.17
C ARG A 55 8.88 0.27 -3.67
N ASP A 56 9.83 0.47 -2.79
CA ASP A 56 11.09 1.13 -3.10
C ASP A 56 12.25 0.24 -2.67
N ARG A 57 13.34 0.28 -3.41
CA ARG A 57 14.51 -0.55 -3.17
C ARG A 57 15.13 -0.29 -1.79
N HIS A 58 15.07 0.94 -1.32
CA HIS A 58 15.69 1.37 -0.07
C HIS A 58 14.68 1.50 1.07
N LEU A 59 13.50 2.03 0.78
CA LEU A 59 12.45 2.24 1.78
C LEU A 59 11.59 0.99 2.05
N GLY A 60 11.62 0.02 1.14
CA GLY A 60 10.72 -1.11 1.18
C GLY A 60 9.32 -0.72 0.75
N ARG A 61 8.32 -1.29 1.39
CA ARG A 61 6.90 -0.98 1.12
C ARG A 61 6.48 0.26 1.90
N PHE A 62 5.71 1.12 1.28
CA PHE A 62 5.19 2.32 1.92
C PHE A 62 3.90 2.79 1.29
N ILE A 63 3.18 3.62 2.04
CA ILE A 63 1.97 4.29 1.59
C ILE A 63 2.26 5.79 1.56
N VAL A 64 1.86 6.47 0.50
CA VAL A 64 2.01 7.91 0.36
C VAL A 64 0.66 8.55 0.06
N LEU A 65 0.36 9.67 0.73
CA LEU A 65 -0.80 10.50 0.46
C LEU A 65 -0.33 11.84 -0.10
N TYR A 66 -1.03 12.32 -1.11
CA TYR A 66 -0.69 13.58 -1.79
C TYR A 66 -1.64 14.68 -1.34
N TYR A 67 -1.18 15.52 -0.44
CA TYR A 67 -1.95 16.63 0.12
C TYR A 67 -2.54 17.53 -0.96
N GLY A 68 -1.71 17.94 -1.95
CA GLY A 68 -2.18 18.79 -3.05
C GLY A 68 -3.31 18.16 -3.86
N SER A 69 -3.29 16.85 -4.03
CA SER A 69 -4.38 16.12 -4.71
C SER A 69 -5.69 16.19 -3.93
N PHE A 70 -5.62 16.05 -2.60
CA PHE A 70 -6.81 16.21 -1.75
C PHE A 70 -7.43 17.60 -1.87
N LEU A 71 -6.60 18.64 -1.88
CA LEU A 71 -7.08 20.01 -2.04
C LEU A 71 -7.73 20.25 -3.41
N ARG A 72 -7.17 19.63 -4.46
CA ARG A 72 -7.71 19.73 -5.81
C ARG A 72 -9.06 19.03 -5.95
N CYS A 73 -9.17 17.83 -5.36
CA CYS A 73 -10.40 17.04 -5.45
C CYS A 73 -11.48 17.52 -4.48
N PHE A 74 -11.10 18.06 -3.33
CA PHE A 74 -12.02 18.40 -2.24
C PHE A 74 -11.75 19.80 -1.68
N PRO A 75 -11.91 20.86 -2.48
CA PRO A 75 -11.52 22.22 -2.06
C PRO A 75 -12.40 22.81 -0.96
N SER A 76 -13.60 22.26 -0.74
CA SER A 76 -14.60 22.84 0.17
C SER A 76 -14.91 21.98 1.38
N LEU A 77 -14.18 20.88 1.61
CA LEU A 77 -14.45 20.03 2.76
C LEU A 77 -14.01 20.69 4.07
N ASP A 78 -14.81 20.50 5.12
CA ASP A 78 -14.42 20.84 6.48
C ASP A 78 -13.47 19.78 7.07
N SER A 79 -13.07 19.96 8.33
CA SER A 79 -12.15 19.04 9.00
C SER A 79 -12.69 17.62 9.07
N GLU A 80 -13.96 17.44 9.40
CA GLU A 80 -14.55 16.10 9.48
C GLU A 80 -14.64 15.44 8.12
N GLY A 81 -15.07 16.18 7.10
CA GLY A 81 -15.14 15.68 5.74
C GLY A 81 -13.78 15.28 5.20
N MET A 82 -12.76 16.10 5.47
CA MET A 82 -11.39 15.78 5.05
C MET A 82 -10.87 14.55 5.79
N ARG A 83 -11.09 14.45 7.09
CA ARG A 83 -10.68 13.27 7.89
C ARG A 83 -11.30 12.00 7.33
N GLU A 84 -12.57 12.03 6.98
CA GLU A 84 -13.26 10.87 6.40
C GLU A 84 -12.65 10.45 5.05
N ARG A 85 -12.32 11.43 4.21
CA ARG A 85 -11.65 11.14 2.92
C ARG A 85 -10.26 10.57 3.10
N ILE A 86 -9.49 11.13 4.01
CA ILE A 86 -8.15 10.61 4.36
C ILE A 86 -8.27 9.17 4.84
N ARG A 87 -9.20 8.90 5.73
CA ARG A 87 -9.41 7.55 6.27
C ARG A 87 -9.72 6.53 5.18
N LYS A 88 -10.62 6.87 4.25
CA LYS A 88 -10.95 5.99 3.13
C LYS A 88 -9.73 5.67 2.26
N VAL A 89 -8.92 6.66 1.96
CA VAL A 89 -7.71 6.48 1.15
C VAL A 89 -6.69 5.61 1.90
N ILE A 90 -6.45 5.89 3.17
CA ILE A 90 -5.53 5.10 3.99
C ILE A 90 -5.96 3.64 4.03
N LEU A 91 -7.23 3.36 4.32
CA LEU A 91 -7.73 1.98 4.38
C LEU A 91 -7.64 1.28 3.03
N HIS A 92 -7.88 1.99 1.94
CA HIS A 92 -7.73 1.45 0.58
C HIS A 92 -6.29 1.03 0.30
N GLU A 93 -5.31 1.86 0.66
CA GLU A 93 -3.90 1.54 0.43
C GLU A 93 -3.40 0.43 1.36
N PHE A 94 -3.85 0.38 2.62
CA PHE A 94 -3.56 -0.76 3.49
C PHE A 94 -4.13 -2.06 2.97
N ARG A 95 -5.30 -2.01 2.34
CA ARG A 95 -5.87 -3.19 1.69
C ARG A 95 -4.93 -3.74 0.62
N HIS A 96 -4.37 -2.86 -0.22
CA HIS A 96 -3.36 -3.27 -1.21
C HIS A 96 -2.14 -3.89 -0.56
N HIS A 97 -1.68 -3.31 0.55
CA HIS A 97 -0.54 -3.83 1.31
C HIS A 97 -0.81 -5.24 1.82
N LEU A 98 -1.95 -5.45 2.48
CA LEU A 98 -2.31 -6.75 3.04
C LEU A 98 -2.51 -7.80 1.94
N GLU A 99 -3.13 -7.45 0.83
CA GLU A 99 -3.28 -8.32 -0.33
C GLU A 99 -1.92 -8.69 -0.94
N SER A 100 -1.00 -7.73 -1.01
CA SER A 100 0.37 -7.96 -1.49
C SER A 100 1.12 -8.96 -0.62
N LEU A 101 1.02 -8.82 0.72
CA LEU A 101 1.65 -9.75 1.65
C LEU A 101 1.05 -11.16 1.53
N ALA A 102 -0.26 -11.26 1.42
CA ALA A 102 -0.96 -12.53 1.26
C ALA A 102 -0.55 -13.24 -0.04
N GLY A 103 -0.47 -12.50 -1.15
CA GLY A 103 -0.05 -13.02 -2.44
C GLY A 103 1.38 -13.56 -2.45
N GLU A 104 2.30 -12.87 -1.80
CA GLU A 104 3.69 -13.34 -1.68
C GLU A 104 3.78 -14.64 -0.87
N ARG A 105 3.03 -14.74 0.20
CA ARG A 105 3.00 -15.96 1.02
C ARG A 105 2.48 -17.15 0.22
N ASP A 106 1.44 -16.95 -0.57
CA ASP A 106 0.87 -18.00 -1.40
C ASP A 106 1.87 -18.49 -2.44
N LEU A 107 2.63 -17.58 -3.06
CA LEU A 107 3.70 -17.94 -4.00
C LEU A 107 4.83 -18.72 -3.33
N GLU A 108 5.23 -18.35 -2.12
CA GLU A 108 6.22 -19.10 -1.34
C GLU A 108 5.77 -20.53 -1.07
N ILE A 109 4.52 -20.72 -0.71
CA ILE A 109 3.94 -22.05 -0.46
C ILE A 109 3.93 -22.89 -1.75
N GLU A 110 3.56 -22.30 -2.88
CA GLU A 110 3.60 -22.97 -4.18
C GLU A 110 5.02 -23.41 -4.55
N ASP A 111 6.01 -22.54 -4.36
CA ASP A 111 7.42 -22.86 -4.60
C ASP A 111 7.90 -24.02 -3.75
N GLU A 112 7.53 -24.05 -2.47
CA GLU A 112 7.88 -25.16 -1.57
C GLU A 112 7.27 -26.47 -2.03
N ILE A 113 6.03 -26.47 -2.47
CA ILE A 113 5.35 -27.64 -3.02
C ILE A 113 6.05 -28.15 -4.27
N GLU A 114 6.42 -27.27 -5.19
CA GLU A 114 7.13 -27.64 -6.42
C GLU A 114 8.50 -28.25 -6.14
N ILE A 115 9.24 -27.68 -5.21
CA ILE A 115 10.56 -28.19 -4.79
C ILE A 115 10.39 -29.58 -4.18
N SER A 116 9.39 -29.79 -3.34
CA SER A 116 9.11 -31.08 -2.70
C SER A 116 8.76 -32.16 -3.74
N ARG A 117 7.96 -31.79 -4.76
CA ARG A 117 7.62 -32.69 -5.87
C ARG A 117 8.86 -33.06 -6.69
N TYR A 118 9.72 -32.11 -6.95
CA TYR A 118 10.98 -32.35 -7.68
C TYR A 118 11.87 -33.32 -6.93
N LYS A 119 12.07 -33.13 -5.63
CA LYS A 119 12.89 -34.02 -4.77
C LYS A 119 12.33 -35.44 -4.77
N TYR A 120 11.04 -35.56 -4.63
CA TYR A 120 10.36 -36.88 -4.62
C TYR A 120 10.59 -37.62 -5.95
N ARG A 121 10.47 -36.96 -7.08
CA ARG A 121 10.73 -37.55 -8.40
C ARG A 121 12.18 -38.03 -8.54
N LYS A 122 13.15 -37.26 -8.04
CA LYS A 122 14.56 -37.63 -8.09
C LYS A 122 14.88 -38.87 -7.26
N GLU A 123 14.34 -38.95 -6.07
CA GLU A 123 14.51 -40.14 -5.21
C GLU A 123 13.89 -41.38 -5.84
N ARG A 124 12.70 -41.28 -6.40
CA ARG A 124 12.04 -42.37 -7.09
C ARG A 124 12.85 -42.85 -8.30
N GLN A 125 13.45 -41.95 -9.05
CA GLN A 125 14.31 -42.29 -10.18
C GLN A 125 15.54 -43.09 -9.75
N LYS A 126 16.18 -42.71 -8.64
CA LYS A 126 17.30 -43.46 -8.10
C LYS A 126 16.92 -44.88 -7.75
N ILE A 127 15.77 -45.11 -7.18
CA ILE A 127 15.27 -46.47 -6.82
C ILE A 127 15.05 -47.30 -8.08
N LEU A 128 14.53 -46.70 -9.15
CA LEU A 128 14.27 -47.41 -10.40
C LEU A 128 15.56 -47.72 -11.14
N ASP A 129 16.63 -46.95 -10.96
CA ASP A 129 17.92 -47.14 -11.62
C ASP A 129 18.86 -48.12 -10.88
N GLU A 130 18.50 -48.50 -9.64
CA GLU A 130 19.17 -49.55 -8.91
C GLU A 130 18.69 -50.94 -9.38
#